data_b3e65f2bbeffc6644fae33c9099deed7
#
_entry.id   b3e65f2bbeffc6644fae33c9099deed7
#
_cell.length_a   1.000
_cell.length_b   1.000
_cell.length_c   1.000
_cell.angle_alpha   90.00
_cell.angle_beta   90.00
_cell.angle_gamma   90.00
#
_symmetry.space_group_name_H-M   'P 1'
#
loop_
_entity.id
_entity.type
_entity.pdbx_description
1 polymer ?
#
loop_
_entity_poly.entity_id
_entity_poly.type
_entity_poly.pdbx_seq_one_letter_code
_entity_poly.pdbx_strand_id
1 'polypeptide(L)'
;MKKLILILFVFALTVNFVNAAERPANSDVIGEWKYEVPNAPYGYNTGNLVFEELEGALKGFVKLEGNNKIDLKDITYEEGVLKFGLYVDYNYVTLKVTIEGENMKGIVNSPEGEIPITAKKVK
;
A
#
# COMPACT_ATOMS: atom_id res chain seq x y z
N MET A 1 44.67 17.98 21.91
CA MET A 1 44.50 17.71 21.54
C MET A 1 43.83 17.68 21.09
N LYS A 2 43.61 17.68 20.84
CA LYS A 2 43.06 17.58 20.26
C LYS A 2 42.46 16.86 19.68
N LYS A 3 42.24 16.57 19.60
CA LYS A 3 41.75 15.96 18.95
C LYS A 3 40.78 15.36 18.99
N LEU A 4 40.37 15.34 19.13
CA LEU A 4 39.51 14.81 19.15
C LEU A 4 38.42 15.03 18.74
N ILE A 5 38.32 15.58 18.43
CA ILE A 5 37.48 15.91 17.89
C ILE A 5 37.06 15.44 16.90
N LEU A 6 37.47 15.30 16.42
CA LEU A 6 37.25 14.79 15.40
C LEU A 6 36.44 13.80 15.37
N ILE A 7 36.29 13.37 15.79
CA ILE A 7 35.62 12.40 15.78
C ILE A 7 34.41 12.61 15.76
N LEU A 8 34.19 13.37 15.99
CA LEU A 8 33.14 13.55 15.83
C LEU A 8 32.60 13.54 14.79
N PHE A 9 33.08 13.80 14.21
CA PHE A 9 32.71 13.76 13.14
C PHE A 9 32.27 12.72 12.76
N VAL A 10 32.35 12.28 13.04
CA VAL A 10 32.09 11.27 12.67
C VAL A 10 30.87 10.97 13.01
N PHE A 11 30.54 11.16 13.59
CA PHE A 11 29.57 10.85 13.78
C PHE A 11 28.61 11.21 13.22
N ALA A 12 28.86 11.79 13.03
CA ALA A 12 28.13 12.39 12.37
C ALA A 12 27.78 11.75 11.34
N LEU A 13 28.36 11.35 10.96
CA LEU A 13 28.17 10.71 9.98
C LEU A 13 27.29 9.85 10.15
N THR A 14 27.26 9.50 10.81
CA THR A 14 26.50 8.63 11.06
C THR A 14 25.30 9.02 10.86
N VAL A 15 25.13 9.93 10.90
CA VAL A 15 24.10 10.38 10.67
C VAL A 15 23.58 10.05 9.57
N ASN A 16 24.24 9.96 8.76
CA ASN A 16 23.85 9.69 7.62
C ASN A 16 23.06 8.64 7.52
N PHE A 17 23.02 7.82 8.30
CA PHE A 17 22.38 6.79 8.23
C PHE A 17 21.06 6.95 8.14
N VAL A 18 20.74 7.87 8.40
CA VAL A 18 19.51 8.19 8.24
C VAL A 18 19.10 7.95 6.91
N ASN A 19 19.97 7.92 6.06
CA ASN A 19 19.67 7.70 4.74
C ASN A 19 18.88 6.53 4.49
N ALA A 20 19.03 5.57 5.25
CA ALA A 20 18.30 4.40 5.03
C ALA A 20 16.86 4.69 5.15
N ALA A 21 16.54 5.60 5.96
CA ALA A 21 15.17 5.87 6.15
C ALA A 21 14.58 6.59 4.99
N GLU A 22 15.39 7.02 4.10
CA GLU A 22 14.87 7.73 2.97
C GLU A 22 14.51 6.83 1.84
N ARG A 23 14.63 5.54 2.02
CA ARG A 23 14.23 4.65 1.00
C ARG A 23 12.75 4.84 0.71
N PRO A 24 12.34 4.91 -0.53
CA PRO A 24 10.95 5.18 -0.85
C PRO A 24 10.06 4.06 -0.36
N ALA A 25 9.15 4.39 0.51
CA ALA A 25 8.25 3.40 1.02
C ALA A 25 7.25 2.96 -0.03
N ASN A 26 6.91 3.84 -0.97
CA ASN A 26 5.93 3.48 -1.97
C ASN A 26 6.34 2.30 -2.83
N SER A 27 7.63 2.01 -2.90
CA SER A 27 8.07 0.89 -3.71
C SER A 27 7.53 -0.44 -3.18
N ASP A 28 7.14 -0.49 -1.91
CA ASP A 28 6.58 -1.72 -1.37
C ASP A 28 5.18 -1.97 -1.92
N VAL A 29 4.51 -0.93 -2.39
CA VAL A 29 3.13 -1.00 -2.83
C VAL A 29 3.03 -1.15 -4.34
N ILE A 30 3.94 -0.52 -5.07
CA ILE A 30 3.87 -0.47 -6.52
C ILE A 30 3.92 -1.86 -7.13
N GLY A 31 3.01 -2.12 -8.03
CA GLY A 31 2.96 -3.40 -8.70
C GLY A 31 1.54 -3.88 -8.83
N GLU A 32 1.38 -5.14 -9.13
CA GLU A 32 0.06 -5.73 -9.29
C GLU A 32 -0.12 -6.81 -8.24
N TRP A 33 -1.28 -6.81 -7.59
CA TRP A 33 -1.59 -7.73 -6.49
C TRP A 33 -2.89 -8.44 -6.81
N LYS A 34 -2.91 -9.74 -6.61
CA LYS A 34 -4.14 -10.50 -6.78
C LYS A 34 -4.80 -10.61 -5.42
N TYR A 35 -6.04 -10.13 -5.31
CA TYR A 35 -6.70 -10.10 -4.01
C TYR A 35 -7.85 -11.09 -3.92
N GLU A 36 -8.23 -11.40 -2.69
CA GLU A 36 -9.37 -12.23 -2.40
C GLU A 36 -10.15 -11.66 -1.23
N VAL A 37 -11.45 -11.55 -1.41
CA VAL A 37 -12.35 -11.10 -0.35
C VAL A 37 -13.49 -12.12 -0.33
N PRO A 38 -13.31 -13.24 0.35
CA PRO A 38 -14.27 -14.34 0.25
C PRO A 38 -15.71 -13.96 0.59
N ASN A 39 -15.89 -12.98 1.45
CA ASN A 39 -17.24 -12.61 1.87
C ASN A 39 -17.85 -11.50 1.03
N ALA A 40 -17.20 -11.09 -0.02
CA ALA A 40 -17.75 -10.05 -0.88
C ALA A 40 -18.70 -10.64 -1.90
N PRO A 41 -19.57 -9.82 -2.47
CA PRO A 41 -20.49 -10.31 -3.51
C PRO A 41 -19.73 -10.83 -4.72
N TYR A 42 -20.36 -11.71 -5.44
CA TYR A 42 -19.77 -12.26 -6.65
C TYR A 42 -19.41 -11.13 -7.61
N GLY A 43 -18.27 -11.23 -8.23
CA GLY A 43 -17.75 -10.18 -9.10
C GLY A 43 -16.80 -9.24 -8.39
N TYR A 44 -16.87 -9.15 -7.07
CA TYR A 44 -15.97 -8.32 -6.30
C TYR A 44 -15.09 -9.16 -5.38
N ASN A 45 -15.29 -10.45 -5.33
CA ASN A 45 -14.57 -11.30 -4.39
C ASN A 45 -13.15 -11.61 -4.83
N THR A 46 -12.81 -11.43 -6.08
CA THR A 46 -11.44 -11.57 -6.53
C THR A 46 -11.17 -10.55 -7.63
N GLY A 47 -9.91 -10.25 -7.83
CA GLY A 47 -9.50 -9.33 -8.87
C GLY A 47 -8.05 -8.94 -8.63
N ASN A 48 -7.62 -7.92 -9.34
CA ASN A 48 -6.25 -7.44 -9.21
C ASN A 48 -6.23 -5.99 -8.82
N LEU A 49 -5.37 -5.66 -7.85
CA LEU A 49 -5.11 -4.27 -7.48
C LEU A 49 -3.82 -3.88 -8.18
N VAL A 50 -3.82 -2.75 -8.85
CA VAL A 50 -2.65 -2.25 -9.55
C VAL A 50 -2.29 -0.90 -8.96
N PHE A 51 -1.05 -0.75 -8.51
CA PHE A 51 -0.57 0.49 -7.92
C PHE A 51 0.61 1.02 -8.70
N GLU A 52 0.63 2.32 -8.92
CA GLU A 52 1.71 3.00 -9.62
C GLU A 52 2.04 4.28 -8.88
N GLU A 53 3.16 4.85 -9.20
CA GLU A 53 3.55 6.13 -8.63
C GLU A 53 3.67 7.15 -9.73
N LEU A 54 2.94 8.27 -9.61
CA LEU A 54 3.02 9.34 -10.58
C LEU A 54 3.33 10.61 -9.80
N GLU A 55 4.45 11.23 -10.14
CA GLU A 55 4.85 12.50 -9.52
C GLU A 55 4.90 12.40 -8.00
N GLY A 56 5.40 11.28 -7.52
CA GLY A 56 5.57 11.09 -6.09
C GLY A 56 4.34 10.63 -5.35
N ALA A 57 3.21 10.49 -6.03
CA ALA A 57 1.97 10.09 -5.36
C ALA A 57 1.53 8.72 -5.85
N LEU A 58 0.96 7.96 -4.95
CA LEU A 58 0.44 6.64 -5.32
C LEU A 58 -0.88 6.79 -6.03
N LYS A 59 -1.03 6.04 -7.12
CA LYS A 59 -2.27 5.95 -7.87
C LYS A 59 -2.57 4.48 -8.06
N GLY A 60 -3.81 4.15 -8.22
CA GLY A 60 -4.13 2.76 -8.42
C GLY A 60 -5.54 2.54 -8.90
N PHE A 61 -5.79 1.31 -9.29
CA PHE A 61 -7.13 0.91 -9.70
C PHE A 61 -7.26 -0.59 -9.44
N VAL A 62 -8.50 -1.05 -9.41
CA VAL A 62 -8.76 -2.47 -9.27
C VAL A 62 -9.32 -2.96 -10.59
N LYS A 63 -8.82 -4.11 -11.04
CA LYS A 63 -9.32 -4.75 -12.25
C LYS A 63 -10.22 -5.89 -11.82
N LEU A 64 -11.46 -5.84 -12.23
CA LEU A 64 -12.44 -6.88 -11.92
C LEU A 64 -12.65 -7.73 -13.15
N GLU A 65 -13.37 -8.83 -12.99
CA GLU A 65 -13.70 -9.66 -14.12
C GLU A 65 -14.49 -8.88 -15.13
N GLY A 66 -14.37 -9.22 -16.39
CA GLY A 66 -15.10 -8.55 -17.43
C GLY A 66 -14.48 -7.24 -17.87
N ASN A 67 -13.21 -7.03 -17.54
CA ASN A 67 -12.48 -5.82 -17.93
C ASN A 67 -12.99 -4.55 -17.27
N ASN A 68 -13.69 -4.69 -16.16
CA ASN A 68 -14.12 -3.52 -15.41
C ASN A 68 -12.98 -3.01 -14.55
N LYS A 69 -12.86 -1.70 -14.46
CA LYS A 69 -11.85 -1.08 -13.63
C LYS A 69 -12.51 -0.05 -12.74
N ILE A 70 -12.04 0.05 -11.50
CA ILE A 70 -12.52 1.06 -10.59
C ILE A 70 -11.28 1.77 -10.03
N ASP A 71 -11.26 3.09 -10.14
CA ASP A 71 -10.12 3.86 -9.64
C ASP A 71 -10.13 3.86 -8.12
N LEU A 72 -8.95 3.80 -7.54
CA LEU A 72 -8.80 3.89 -6.10
C LEU A 72 -8.60 5.36 -5.72
N LYS A 73 -9.05 5.71 -4.52
CA LYS A 73 -9.02 7.07 -4.05
C LYS A 73 -8.40 7.16 -2.68
N ASP A 74 -7.89 8.35 -2.36
CA ASP A 74 -7.36 8.62 -1.02
C ASP A 74 -6.31 7.61 -0.57
N ILE A 75 -5.40 7.28 -1.47
CA ILE A 75 -4.39 6.29 -1.17
C ILE A 75 -3.29 6.87 -0.29
N THR A 76 -3.03 6.23 0.84
CA THR A 76 -1.91 6.61 1.70
C THR A 76 -1.18 5.36 2.14
N TYR A 77 0.12 5.47 2.33
CA TYR A 77 0.92 4.34 2.78
C TYR A 77 1.96 4.86 3.78
N GLU A 78 1.85 4.40 5.01
CA GLU A 78 2.75 4.80 6.07
C GLU A 78 3.04 3.64 6.98
N GLU A 79 4.30 3.40 7.25
CA GLU A 79 4.72 2.40 8.24
C GLU A 79 4.12 1.03 7.99
N GLY A 80 4.09 0.65 6.73
CA GLY A 80 3.60 -0.67 6.37
C GLY A 80 2.09 -0.78 6.24
N VAL A 81 1.37 0.30 6.49
CA VAL A 81 -0.09 0.29 6.44
C VAL A 81 -0.56 1.08 5.24
N LEU A 82 -1.31 0.43 4.38
CA LEU A 82 -1.86 1.04 3.17
C LEU A 82 -3.34 1.24 3.36
N LYS A 83 -3.81 2.44 3.07
CA LYS A 83 -5.23 2.77 3.16
C LYS A 83 -5.69 3.34 1.83
N PHE A 84 -6.87 2.99 1.41
CA PHE A 84 -7.44 3.56 0.21
C PHE A 84 -8.94 3.30 0.20
N GLY A 85 -9.62 3.93 -0.74
CA GLY A 85 -11.05 3.76 -0.86
C GLY A 85 -11.46 3.67 -2.31
N LEU A 86 -12.69 3.27 -2.54
CA LEU A 86 -13.23 3.20 -3.88
C LEU A 86 -14.75 3.16 -3.77
N TYR A 87 -15.42 3.48 -4.89
CA TYR A 87 -16.86 3.41 -4.93
C TYR A 87 -17.29 2.09 -5.54
N VAL A 88 -18.15 1.37 -4.82
CA VAL A 88 -18.69 0.11 -5.27
C VAL A 88 -20.21 0.29 -5.25
N ASP A 89 -20.84 0.31 -6.40
CA ASP A 89 -22.29 0.46 -6.50
C ASP A 89 -22.79 1.67 -5.72
N TYR A 90 -22.10 2.80 -5.90
CA TYR A 90 -22.46 4.06 -5.25
C TYR A 90 -22.15 4.13 -3.76
N ASN A 91 -21.55 3.10 -3.20
CA ASN A 91 -21.14 3.11 -1.80
C ASN A 91 -19.64 3.30 -1.71
N TYR A 92 -19.22 4.18 -0.83
CA TYR A 92 -17.78 4.39 -0.64
C TYR A 92 -17.27 3.34 0.34
N VAL A 93 -16.33 2.54 -0.12
CA VAL A 93 -15.76 1.44 0.65
C VAL A 93 -14.30 1.78 0.94
N THR A 94 -13.85 1.55 2.16
CA THR A 94 -12.45 1.83 2.51
C THR A 94 -11.76 0.53 2.88
N LEU A 95 -10.45 0.53 2.65
CA LEU A 95 -9.64 -0.62 2.97
C LEU A 95 -8.44 -0.19 3.79
N LYS A 96 -8.06 -1.03 4.73
CA LYS A 96 -6.87 -0.79 5.53
C LYS A 96 -6.12 -2.10 5.57
N VAL A 97 -4.97 -2.16 4.95
CA VAL A 97 -4.21 -3.40 4.85
C VAL A 97 -2.77 -3.19 5.27
N THR A 98 -2.13 -4.24 5.71
CA THR A 98 -0.73 -4.24 6.07
C THR A 98 0.03 -5.01 5.02
N ILE A 99 1.18 -4.49 4.59
CA ILE A 99 2.00 -5.13 3.59
C ILE A 99 3.25 -5.72 4.24
N GLU A 100 3.47 -6.99 4.00
CA GLU A 100 4.66 -7.69 4.47
C GLU A 100 5.25 -8.43 3.30
N GLY A 101 6.27 -7.85 2.69
CA GLY A 101 6.89 -8.46 1.51
C GLY A 101 5.92 -8.50 0.35
N GLU A 102 5.59 -9.69 -0.09
CA GLU A 102 4.68 -9.86 -1.20
C GLU A 102 3.27 -10.22 -0.75
N ASN A 103 2.98 -10.03 0.51
CA ASN A 103 1.67 -10.36 1.05
C ASN A 103 1.00 -9.12 1.62
N MET A 104 -0.30 -9.09 1.49
CA MET A 104 -1.09 -7.97 1.96
C MET A 104 -2.30 -8.56 2.66
N LYS A 105 -2.67 -8.04 3.82
CA LYS A 105 -3.89 -8.48 4.44
C LYS A 105 -4.46 -7.39 5.33
N GLY A 106 -5.76 -7.40 5.46
CA GLY A 106 -6.43 -6.38 6.25
C GLY A 106 -7.93 -6.52 6.18
N ILE A 107 -8.59 -5.35 6.20
CA ILE A 107 -10.03 -5.28 6.36
C ILE A 107 -10.62 -4.36 5.30
N VAL A 108 -11.75 -4.79 4.75
CA VAL A 108 -12.58 -3.96 3.89
C VAL A 108 -13.73 -3.47 4.75
N ASN A 109 -13.90 -2.15 4.82
CA ASN A 109 -14.95 -1.57 5.64
C ASN A 109 -16.07 -1.12 4.70
N SER A 110 -17.18 -1.81 4.71
CA SER A 110 -18.29 -1.54 3.81
C SER A 110 -19.54 -1.22 4.62
N PRO A 111 -20.59 -0.73 3.97
CA PRO A 111 -21.83 -0.45 4.70
C PRO A 111 -22.39 -1.68 5.40
N GLU A 112 -22.01 -2.86 4.95
CA GLU A 112 -22.50 -4.07 5.57
C GLU A 112 -21.57 -4.63 6.64
N GLY A 113 -20.53 -3.89 6.97
CA GLY A 113 -19.59 -4.29 8.01
C GLY A 113 -18.20 -4.53 7.50
N GLU A 114 -17.36 -5.04 8.37
CA GLU A 114 -15.96 -5.27 8.05
C GLU A 114 -15.76 -6.70 7.60
N ILE A 115 -15.05 -6.87 6.50
CA ILE A 115 -14.75 -8.21 6.00
C ILE A 115 -13.27 -8.29 5.66
N PRO A 116 -12.68 -9.47 5.75
CA PRO A 116 -11.24 -9.60 5.54
C PRO A 116 -10.85 -9.61 4.06
N ILE A 117 -9.64 -9.14 3.80
CA ILE A 117 -9.09 -9.17 2.46
C ILE A 117 -7.64 -9.63 2.55
N THR A 118 -7.22 -10.43 1.58
CA THR A 118 -5.82 -10.78 1.44
C THR A 118 -5.43 -10.58 0.00
N ALA A 119 -4.13 -10.38 -0.24
CA ALA A 119 -3.63 -10.23 -1.59
C ALA A 119 -2.20 -10.70 -1.66
N LYS A 120 -1.78 -11.08 -2.87
CA LYS A 120 -0.41 -11.48 -3.12
C LYS A 120 0.11 -10.74 -4.33
N LYS A 121 1.35 -10.31 -4.25
CA LYS A 121 1.96 -9.58 -5.34
C LYS A 121 2.27 -10.55 -6.47
N VAL A 122 1.87 -10.18 -7.68
CA VAL A 122 2.08 -11.02 -8.84
C VAL A 122 3.02 -10.39 -9.85
N LYS A 123 3.29 -9.09 -9.75
CA LYS A 123 4.35 -8.45 -10.54
C LYS A 123 4.76 -7.13 -9.97
#